data_d7ef0b794a8188db85f32d8c06a8cf13
#
_entry.id   d7ef0b794a8188db85f32d8c06a8cf13
#
_cell.length_a   1.000
_cell.length_b   1.000
_cell.length_c   1.000
_cell.angle_alpha   90.00
_cell.angle_beta   90.00
_cell.angle_gamma   90.00
#
_symmetry.space_group_name_H-M   'P 1'
#
loop_
_entity.id
_entity.type
_entity.pdbx_description
1 polymer ?
#
loop_
_entity_poly.entity_id
_entity_poly.type
_entity_poly.pdbx_seq_one_letter_code
_entity_poly.pdbx_strand_id
1 'polypeptide(L)'
;MADKSLIVLCDGTWQDLNQPFPTNVVRLLEAIAPQTKDGKDQIVYYDEGIGTQQVSIEPSLIDNLIKVAGGALGLGIDHRILKCYRFLCLNYRPGDSIFLFGFSRGAYTVRSLAGLIYNCGLLKSEHVRMITHAYSIYRKPNSDKERAPSGSEAIAFRKKYAITDRPDGRPRIKFMGLWDTVKALGIPDAPVLRQLSKNVNKHYEFHDHKLSSIIDAAFHAVSIEEERSTFSLIPIDQLNTTNCGCHQQAWFPGGHGAVGGGEASVAPLSDCALQWMFEKLDQNDSGLHFDADRIQMSFGPNSKHEINKGKFRIIETITNFLGKKRRTIPIHADVTPKSIASEVISDTALERLHGVKGWLPPSLHDFYLRKKLGNRWDNLLSELQEVATSLKL
;
A
#
# COMPACT_ATOMS: atom_id res chain seq x y z
N MET A 1 6.16 23.84 -23.24
CA MET A 1 5.12 23.84 -22.19
C MET A 1 5.84 23.49 -20.91
N ALA A 2 5.49 24.12 -19.79
CA ALA A 2 6.11 23.79 -18.52
C ALA A 2 5.77 22.33 -18.15
N ASP A 3 6.75 21.60 -17.62
CA ASP A 3 6.54 20.28 -17.04
C ASP A 3 5.57 20.40 -15.87
N LYS A 4 4.76 19.38 -15.64
CA LYS A 4 3.77 19.35 -14.55
C LYS A 4 3.93 18.11 -13.68
N SER A 5 3.28 18.11 -12.54
CA SER A 5 3.18 16.95 -11.65
C SER A 5 1.83 16.26 -11.84
N LEU A 6 1.84 14.97 -12.13
CA LEU A 6 0.65 14.11 -12.18
C LEU A 6 0.61 13.25 -10.93
N ILE A 7 -0.42 13.45 -10.11
CA ILE A 7 -0.51 12.87 -8.77
C ILE A 7 -1.73 11.95 -8.74
N VAL A 8 -1.51 10.65 -8.54
CA VAL A 8 -2.56 9.65 -8.40
C VAL A 8 -2.70 9.26 -6.95
N LEU A 9 -3.88 9.42 -6.40
CA LEU A 9 -4.25 9.15 -5.02
C LEU A 9 -5.34 8.07 -5.00
N CYS A 10 -5.05 6.90 -4.41
CA CYS A 10 -6.02 5.81 -4.33
C CYS A 10 -6.32 5.45 -2.89
N ASP A 11 -7.59 5.55 -2.50
CA ASP A 11 -8.00 5.33 -1.12
C ASP A 11 -8.37 3.87 -0.82
N GLY A 12 -8.46 3.56 0.47
CA GLY A 12 -8.86 2.25 0.98
C GLY A 12 -10.32 1.94 0.70
N THR A 13 -10.70 0.66 0.74
CA THR A 13 -12.09 0.22 0.58
C THR A 13 -12.97 0.84 1.66
N TRP A 14 -14.19 1.23 1.28
CA TRP A 14 -15.18 1.94 2.10
C TRP A 14 -14.76 3.37 2.50
N GLN A 15 -13.70 3.91 1.91
CA GLN A 15 -13.23 5.26 2.17
C GLN A 15 -13.66 6.17 1.01
N ASP A 16 -14.28 7.31 1.33
CA ASP A 16 -14.67 8.34 0.38
C ASP A 16 -14.38 9.75 0.93
N LEU A 17 -14.56 10.76 0.09
CA LEU A 17 -14.31 12.17 0.46
C LEU A 17 -15.26 12.72 1.53
N ASN A 18 -16.42 12.10 1.73
CA ASN A 18 -17.46 12.62 2.62
C ASN A 18 -17.40 12.04 4.03
N GLN A 19 -16.38 11.24 4.35
CA GLN A 19 -16.25 10.64 5.66
C GLN A 19 -15.95 11.69 6.74
N PRO A 20 -16.53 11.56 7.93
CA PRO A 20 -16.29 12.49 9.05
C PRO A 20 -14.82 12.58 9.49
N PHE A 21 -14.06 11.51 9.25
CA PHE A 21 -12.64 11.40 9.58
C PHE A 21 -11.89 10.94 8.34
N PRO A 22 -11.17 11.86 7.67
CA PRO A 22 -10.49 11.55 6.41
C PRO A 22 -9.30 10.61 6.62
N THR A 23 -9.00 9.84 5.59
CA THR A 23 -7.77 9.05 5.50
C THR A 23 -6.55 9.96 5.27
N ASN A 24 -5.36 9.41 5.45
CA ASN A 24 -4.12 10.11 5.10
C ASN A 24 -4.01 10.42 3.60
N VAL A 25 -4.70 9.64 2.76
CA VAL A 25 -4.79 9.90 1.31
C VAL A 25 -5.61 11.16 1.04
N VAL A 26 -6.78 11.30 1.68
CA VAL A 26 -7.64 12.51 1.55
C VAL A 26 -6.93 13.72 2.14
N ARG A 27 -6.29 13.58 3.29
CA ARG A 27 -5.57 14.69 3.94
C ARG A 27 -4.38 15.17 3.11
N LEU A 28 -3.67 14.24 2.46
CA LEU A 28 -2.63 14.59 1.50
C LEU A 28 -3.23 15.32 0.29
N LEU A 29 -4.37 14.86 -0.24
CA LEU A 29 -5.11 15.50 -1.32
C LEU A 29 -5.45 16.96 -0.97
N GLU A 30 -6.03 17.18 0.20
CA GLU A 30 -6.43 18.50 0.68
C GLU A 30 -5.24 19.45 0.86
N ALA A 31 -4.06 18.92 1.20
CA ALA A 31 -2.84 19.70 1.40
C ALA A 31 -2.12 20.08 0.09
N ILE A 32 -2.34 19.36 -1.01
CA ILE A 32 -1.67 19.64 -2.29
C ILE A 32 -2.10 21.01 -2.83
N ALA A 33 -1.12 21.90 -3.07
CA ALA A 33 -1.36 23.17 -3.72
C ALA A 33 -1.61 22.97 -5.23
N PRO A 34 -2.36 23.84 -5.92
CA PRO A 34 -2.60 23.72 -7.35
C PRO A 34 -1.34 23.79 -8.21
N GLN A 35 -0.32 24.50 -7.72
CA GLN A 35 0.96 24.70 -8.40
C GLN A 35 2.15 24.52 -7.46
N THR A 36 3.27 24.13 -8.01
CA THR A 36 4.56 24.12 -7.31
C THR A 36 5.06 25.55 -7.05
N LYS A 37 6.09 25.73 -6.22
CA LYS A 37 6.68 27.05 -5.94
C LYS A 37 7.25 27.72 -7.21
N ASP A 38 7.66 26.95 -8.20
CA ASP A 38 8.16 27.44 -9.49
C ASP A 38 7.05 27.54 -10.56
N GLY A 39 5.77 27.46 -10.16
CA GLY A 39 4.62 27.71 -11.02
C GLY A 39 4.22 26.57 -11.94
N LYS A 40 4.70 25.34 -11.71
CA LYS A 40 4.28 24.16 -12.46
C LYS A 40 2.95 23.62 -11.91
N ASP A 41 2.05 23.22 -12.78
CA ASP A 41 0.76 22.67 -12.39
C ASP A 41 0.88 21.34 -11.66
N GLN A 42 0.10 21.15 -10.60
CA GLN A 42 -0.06 19.91 -9.85
C GLN A 42 -1.46 19.34 -10.12
N ILE A 43 -1.55 18.36 -11.01
CA ILE A 43 -2.82 17.77 -11.45
C ILE A 43 -3.07 16.50 -10.68
N VAL A 44 -4.14 16.48 -9.90
CA VAL A 44 -4.51 15.38 -9.03
C VAL A 44 -5.63 14.54 -9.62
N TYR A 45 -5.48 13.23 -9.55
CA TYR A 45 -6.52 12.24 -9.74
C TYR A 45 -6.73 11.47 -8.44
N TYR A 46 -7.89 11.59 -7.86
CA TYR A 46 -8.31 10.84 -6.68
C TYR A 46 -9.28 9.73 -7.07
N ASP A 47 -9.07 8.52 -6.55
CA ASP A 47 -9.93 7.37 -6.73
C ASP A 47 -10.40 6.85 -5.38
N GLU A 48 -11.71 6.94 -5.16
CA GLU A 48 -12.36 6.49 -3.92
C GLU A 48 -12.23 4.98 -3.71
N GLY A 49 -12.38 4.56 -2.46
CA GLY A 49 -12.40 3.14 -2.10
C GLY A 49 -13.50 2.34 -2.80
N ILE A 50 -13.29 1.06 -3.00
CA ILE A 50 -14.32 0.14 -3.50
C ILE A 50 -15.46 0.07 -2.48
N GLY A 51 -16.71 0.10 -2.94
CA GLY A 51 -17.90 -0.06 -2.09
C GLY A 51 -18.58 1.24 -1.67
N THR A 52 -18.08 2.41 -2.08
CA THR A 52 -18.69 3.72 -1.81
C THR A 52 -19.93 4.02 -2.68
N GLN A 53 -20.12 3.33 -3.80
CA GLN A 53 -21.35 3.47 -4.58
C GLN A 53 -22.52 2.84 -3.81
N GLN A 54 -23.52 3.68 -3.49
CA GLN A 54 -24.76 3.27 -2.83
C GLN A 54 -25.48 2.22 -3.67
N VAL A 55 -25.28 0.96 -3.35
CA VAL A 55 -26.21 -0.08 -3.71
C VAL A 55 -27.23 -0.13 -2.57
N SER A 56 -28.37 0.52 -2.77
CA SER A 56 -29.54 0.43 -1.88
C SER A 56 -30.09 -0.99 -1.92
N ILE A 57 -29.46 -1.90 -1.20
CA ILE A 57 -29.94 -3.25 -0.95
C ILE A 57 -29.73 -3.47 0.53
N GLU A 58 -30.81 -3.71 1.28
CA GLU A 58 -30.72 -4.26 2.62
C GLU A 58 -30.17 -5.70 2.52
N PRO A 59 -28.94 -5.94 2.83
CA PRO A 59 -28.38 -7.27 2.70
C PRO A 59 -28.32 -7.92 4.08
N SER A 60 -28.67 -9.20 4.14
CA SER A 60 -28.28 -10.01 5.29
C SER A 60 -26.76 -9.94 5.49
N LEU A 61 -26.26 -9.92 6.70
CA LEU A 61 -24.82 -9.90 7.01
C LEU A 61 -24.04 -10.99 6.27
N ILE A 62 -24.68 -12.12 5.99
CA ILE A 62 -24.12 -13.27 5.27
C ILE A 62 -23.99 -12.99 3.77
N ASP A 63 -24.99 -12.34 3.14
CA ASP A 63 -24.93 -11.99 1.72
C ASP A 63 -23.86 -10.93 1.44
N ASN A 64 -23.65 -9.99 2.39
CA ASN A 64 -22.54 -9.05 2.32
C ASN A 64 -21.17 -9.73 2.47
N LEU A 65 -21.04 -10.69 3.38
CA LEU A 65 -19.83 -11.49 3.54
C LEU A 65 -19.52 -12.30 2.27
N ILE A 66 -20.53 -12.88 1.63
CA ILE A 66 -20.36 -13.68 0.40
C ILE A 66 -20.11 -12.81 -0.81
N LYS A 67 -20.76 -11.65 -0.95
CA LYS A 67 -20.49 -10.67 -2.02
C LYS A 67 -19.11 -10.03 -1.87
N VAL A 68 -18.71 -9.72 -0.63
CA VAL A 68 -17.37 -9.22 -0.28
C VAL A 68 -16.30 -10.31 -0.49
N ALA A 69 -16.60 -11.57 -0.18
CA ALA A 69 -15.68 -12.69 -0.38
C ALA A 69 -15.65 -13.22 -1.83
N GLY A 70 -16.69 -12.96 -2.62
CA GLY A 70 -16.96 -13.70 -3.87
C GLY A 70 -16.60 -13.02 -5.18
N GLY A 71 -15.81 -11.96 -5.22
CA GLY A 71 -15.31 -11.44 -6.51
C GLY A 71 -15.71 -10.01 -6.89
N ALA A 72 -16.71 -9.37 -6.25
CA ALA A 72 -17.05 -7.98 -6.54
C ALA A 72 -15.88 -7.03 -6.17
N LEU A 73 -15.07 -7.39 -5.16
CA LEU A 73 -13.90 -6.64 -4.75
C LEU A 73 -12.76 -6.73 -5.76
N GLY A 74 -12.55 -7.88 -6.40
CA GLY A 74 -11.48 -8.07 -7.38
C GLY A 74 -11.74 -7.29 -8.67
N LEU A 75 -12.93 -7.39 -9.22
CA LEU A 75 -13.34 -6.64 -10.42
C LEU A 75 -13.23 -5.12 -10.21
N GLY A 76 -13.52 -4.64 -9.01
CA GLY A 76 -13.36 -3.23 -8.65
C GLY A 76 -11.90 -2.75 -8.71
N ILE A 77 -10.95 -3.57 -8.26
CA ILE A 77 -9.51 -3.21 -8.28
C ILE A 77 -8.98 -3.09 -9.70
N ASP A 78 -9.29 -4.05 -10.58
CA ASP A 78 -8.87 -4.00 -11.98
C ASP A 78 -9.37 -2.72 -12.66
N HIS A 79 -10.63 -2.36 -12.42
CA HIS A 79 -11.22 -1.13 -12.95
C HIS A 79 -10.52 0.14 -12.44
N ARG A 80 -10.15 0.19 -11.16
CA ARG A 80 -9.39 1.30 -10.57
C ARG A 80 -8.01 1.44 -11.21
N ILE A 81 -7.27 0.35 -11.35
CA ILE A 81 -5.96 0.35 -12.02
C ILE A 81 -6.10 0.93 -13.44
N LEU A 82 -7.13 0.48 -14.18
CA LEU A 82 -7.37 0.95 -15.55
C LEU A 82 -7.77 2.42 -15.63
N LYS A 83 -8.54 2.94 -14.66
CA LYS A 83 -8.88 4.37 -14.57
C LYS A 83 -7.65 5.23 -14.32
N CYS A 84 -6.83 4.85 -13.33
CA CYS A 84 -5.58 5.54 -13.01
C CYS A 84 -4.61 5.52 -14.19
N TYR A 85 -4.46 4.38 -14.85
CA TYR A 85 -3.62 4.23 -16.04
C TYR A 85 -4.12 5.10 -17.20
N ARG A 86 -5.43 5.15 -17.44
CA ARG A 86 -6.05 6.02 -18.44
C ARG A 86 -5.79 7.49 -18.15
N PHE A 87 -5.94 7.91 -16.89
CA PHE A 87 -5.64 9.28 -16.50
C PHE A 87 -4.19 9.65 -16.86
N LEU A 88 -3.23 8.80 -16.54
CA LEU A 88 -1.83 9.03 -16.87
C LEU A 88 -1.59 9.04 -18.39
N CYS A 89 -2.13 8.08 -19.14
CA CYS A 89 -1.97 8.03 -20.60
C CYS A 89 -2.51 9.29 -21.32
N LEU A 90 -3.59 9.88 -20.80
CA LEU A 90 -4.22 11.06 -21.43
C LEU A 90 -3.54 12.37 -21.03
N ASN A 91 -2.85 12.41 -19.91
CA ASN A 91 -2.29 13.65 -19.35
C ASN A 91 -0.77 13.74 -19.39
N TYR A 92 -0.06 12.60 -19.39
CA TYR A 92 1.39 12.57 -19.34
C TYR A 92 2.03 13.06 -20.63
N ARG A 93 3.06 13.86 -20.47
CA ARG A 93 4.02 14.28 -21.54
C ARG A 93 5.45 14.03 -21.08
N PRO A 94 6.39 13.81 -21.98
CA PRO A 94 7.81 13.75 -21.65
C PRO A 94 8.24 14.96 -20.82
N GLY A 95 8.91 14.71 -19.69
CA GLY A 95 9.32 15.73 -18.73
C GLY A 95 8.39 15.87 -17.52
N ASP A 96 7.15 15.39 -17.57
CA ASP A 96 6.25 15.42 -16.41
C ASP A 96 6.71 14.47 -15.30
N SER A 97 6.41 14.84 -14.06
CA SER A 97 6.69 14.02 -12.87
C SER A 97 5.45 13.23 -12.45
N ILE A 98 5.61 11.94 -12.13
CA ILE A 98 4.53 11.07 -11.68
C ILE A 98 4.69 10.77 -10.19
N PHE A 99 3.59 10.94 -9.44
CA PHE A 99 3.51 10.65 -8.01
C PHE A 99 2.34 9.70 -7.75
N LEU A 100 2.58 8.66 -6.96
CA LEU A 100 1.59 7.64 -6.65
C LEU A 100 1.42 7.51 -5.14
N PHE A 101 0.21 7.66 -4.64
CA PHE A 101 -0.09 7.48 -3.23
C PHE A 101 -1.26 6.55 -3.04
N GLY A 102 -1.22 5.74 -1.98
CA GLY A 102 -2.34 4.86 -1.70
C GLY A 102 -2.38 4.29 -0.29
N PHE A 103 -3.60 4.00 0.16
CA PHE A 103 -3.86 3.35 1.43
C PHE A 103 -4.56 2.01 1.22
N SER A 104 -4.17 0.98 2.00
CA SER A 104 -4.88 -0.32 2.00
C SER A 104 -4.91 -0.95 0.60
N ARG A 105 -6.10 -1.26 0.05
CA ARG A 105 -6.30 -1.72 -1.33
C ARG A 105 -6.02 -0.64 -2.38
N GLY A 106 -6.08 0.64 -2.00
CA GLY A 106 -5.58 1.74 -2.82
C GLY A 106 -4.06 1.69 -2.98
N ALA A 107 -3.32 1.35 -1.92
CA ALA A 107 -1.88 1.09 -2.01
C ALA A 107 -1.57 -0.09 -2.94
N TYR A 108 -2.37 -1.15 -2.89
CA TYR A 108 -2.32 -2.24 -3.87
C TYR A 108 -2.54 -1.73 -5.30
N THR A 109 -3.53 -0.88 -5.51
CA THR A 109 -3.88 -0.32 -6.82
C THR A 109 -2.71 0.47 -7.42
N VAL A 110 -2.09 1.38 -6.66
CA VAL A 110 -0.97 2.19 -7.18
C VAL A 110 0.30 1.38 -7.41
N ARG A 111 0.56 0.33 -6.61
CA ARG A 111 1.65 -0.62 -6.86
C ARG A 111 1.43 -1.40 -8.15
N SER A 112 0.21 -1.90 -8.38
CA SER A 112 -0.16 -2.57 -9.63
C SER A 112 -0.08 -1.63 -10.83
N LEU A 113 -0.48 -0.37 -10.66
CA LEU A 113 -0.33 0.67 -11.68
C LEU A 113 1.15 0.87 -12.06
N ALA A 114 2.04 0.95 -11.08
CA ALA A 114 3.48 1.03 -11.33
C ALA A 114 4.01 -0.20 -12.09
N GLY A 115 3.54 -1.40 -11.75
CA GLY A 115 3.86 -2.64 -12.48
C GLY A 115 3.35 -2.61 -13.92
N LEU A 116 2.14 -2.12 -14.17
CA LEU A 116 1.58 -1.96 -15.52
C LEU A 116 2.40 -0.95 -16.34
N ILE A 117 2.78 0.19 -15.75
CA ILE A 117 3.65 1.18 -16.39
C ILE A 117 5.03 0.58 -16.69
N TYR A 118 5.59 -0.17 -15.77
CA TYR A 118 6.88 -0.86 -15.96
C TYR A 118 6.81 -1.87 -17.10
N ASN A 119 5.70 -2.60 -17.22
CA ASN A 119 5.51 -3.61 -18.26
C ASN A 119 5.20 -2.98 -19.62
N CYS A 120 4.23 -2.06 -19.71
CA CYS A 120 3.66 -1.59 -20.97
C CYS A 120 3.99 -0.14 -21.33
N GLY A 121 4.69 0.62 -20.46
CA GLY A 121 4.87 2.07 -20.60
C GLY A 121 3.57 2.84 -20.34
N LEU A 122 3.51 4.11 -20.74
CA LEU A 122 2.28 4.89 -20.87
C LEU A 122 1.93 5.03 -22.35
N LEU A 123 0.67 4.76 -22.69
CA LEU A 123 0.23 4.79 -24.09
C LEU A 123 0.11 6.24 -24.58
N LYS A 124 0.46 6.46 -25.85
CA LYS A 124 0.11 7.69 -26.53
C LYS A 124 -1.41 7.85 -26.56
N SER A 125 -1.92 9.08 -26.47
CA SER A 125 -3.35 9.37 -26.37
C SER A 125 -4.18 8.79 -27.54
N GLU A 126 -3.61 8.77 -28.74
CA GLU A 126 -4.24 8.14 -29.91
C GLU A 126 -4.39 6.62 -29.81
N HIS A 127 -3.63 5.99 -28.88
CA HIS A 127 -3.67 4.55 -28.63
C HIS A 127 -4.39 4.17 -27.33
N VAL A 128 -5.10 5.08 -26.70
CA VAL A 128 -5.81 4.84 -25.42
C VAL A 128 -6.77 3.66 -25.45
N ARG A 129 -7.30 3.29 -26.62
CA ARG A 129 -8.13 2.08 -26.79
C ARG A 129 -7.38 0.78 -26.50
N MET A 130 -6.05 0.80 -26.52
CA MET A 130 -5.21 -0.38 -26.24
C MET A 130 -4.99 -0.64 -24.73
N ILE A 131 -5.61 0.14 -23.85
CA ILE A 131 -5.45 0.01 -22.38
C ILE A 131 -5.80 -1.40 -21.90
N THR A 132 -6.90 -1.98 -22.37
CA THR A 132 -7.31 -3.34 -21.99
C THR A 132 -6.30 -4.38 -22.47
N HIS A 133 -5.71 -4.18 -23.64
CA HIS A 133 -4.66 -5.06 -24.15
C HIS A 133 -3.37 -4.92 -23.34
N ALA A 134 -2.94 -3.69 -23.00
CA ALA A 134 -1.82 -3.46 -22.08
C ALA A 134 -2.03 -4.20 -20.75
N TYR A 135 -3.23 -4.11 -20.20
CA TYR A 135 -3.58 -4.79 -18.97
C TYR A 135 -3.55 -6.33 -19.11
N SER A 136 -4.00 -6.86 -20.24
CA SER A 136 -3.92 -8.30 -20.51
C SER A 136 -2.49 -8.83 -20.61
N ILE A 137 -1.56 -8.01 -21.12
CA ILE A 137 -0.12 -8.32 -21.13
C ILE A 137 0.41 -8.36 -19.69
N TYR A 138 0.14 -7.31 -18.91
CA TYR A 138 0.58 -7.19 -17.52
C TYR A 138 0.05 -8.30 -16.62
N ARG A 139 -1.22 -8.73 -16.81
CA ARG A 139 -1.91 -9.71 -15.95
C ARG A 139 -1.50 -11.17 -16.20
N LYS A 140 -0.72 -11.45 -17.21
CA LYS A 140 -0.26 -12.82 -17.43
C LYS A 140 0.76 -13.30 -16.40
N PRO A 141 0.77 -14.59 -16.07
CA PRO A 141 1.69 -15.14 -15.07
C PRO A 141 3.16 -14.86 -15.41
N ASN A 142 4.00 -14.72 -14.40
CA ASN A 142 5.46 -14.54 -14.55
C ASN A 142 6.15 -15.71 -15.31
N SER A 143 5.48 -16.85 -15.48
CA SER A 143 5.91 -17.95 -16.32
C SER A 143 5.87 -17.64 -17.82
N ASP A 144 5.08 -16.62 -18.23
CA ASP A 144 5.02 -16.18 -19.63
C ASP A 144 6.17 -15.20 -19.92
N LYS A 145 7.31 -15.74 -20.33
CA LYS A 145 8.53 -14.97 -20.58
C LYS A 145 8.38 -13.91 -21.69
N GLU A 146 7.47 -14.10 -22.64
CA GLU A 146 7.25 -13.16 -23.75
C GLU A 146 6.54 -11.89 -23.29
N ARG A 147 5.69 -12.00 -22.28
CA ARG A 147 4.90 -10.92 -21.70
C ARG A 147 5.54 -10.28 -20.46
N ALA A 148 6.61 -10.86 -19.95
CA ALA A 148 7.42 -10.23 -18.92
C ALA A 148 7.92 -8.84 -19.39
N PRO A 149 8.25 -7.91 -18.50
CA PRO A 149 8.68 -6.55 -18.90
C PRO A 149 9.87 -6.52 -19.90
N SER A 150 10.72 -7.54 -19.90
CA SER A 150 11.83 -7.75 -20.85
C SER A 150 11.50 -8.69 -22.00
N GLY A 151 10.27 -9.23 -22.07
CA GLY A 151 9.85 -10.16 -23.10
C GLY A 151 9.53 -9.48 -24.42
N SER A 152 9.58 -10.26 -25.51
CA SER A 152 9.41 -9.78 -26.87
C SER A 152 8.06 -9.09 -27.11
N GLU A 153 6.96 -9.62 -26.58
CA GLU A 153 5.63 -9.04 -26.74
C GLU A 153 5.50 -7.68 -26.01
N ALA A 154 5.97 -7.60 -24.77
CA ALA A 154 5.94 -6.35 -24.00
C ALA A 154 6.84 -5.28 -24.64
N ILE A 155 8.02 -5.65 -25.13
CA ILE A 155 8.93 -4.73 -25.85
C ILE A 155 8.27 -4.22 -27.14
N ALA A 156 7.72 -5.12 -27.96
CA ALA A 156 7.04 -4.78 -29.21
C ALA A 156 5.83 -3.85 -28.94
N PHE A 157 5.07 -4.16 -27.89
CA PHE A 157 3.92 -3.36 -27.48
C PHE A 157 4.35 -1.94 -27.10
N ARG A 158 5.34 -1.77 -26.21
CA ARG A 158 5.85 -0.45 -25.82
C ARG A 158 6.37 0.33 -27.03
N LYS A 159 7.19 -0.31 -27.87
CA LYS A 159 7.77 0.34 -29.07
C LYS A 159 6.67 0.89 -29.98
N LYS A 160 5.56 0.19 -30.11
CA LYS A 160 4.47 0.56 -31.01
C LYS A 160 3.52 1.61 -30.42
N TYR A 161 3.16 1.48 -29.13
CA TYR A 161 2.02 2.19 -28.55
C TYR A 161 2.39 3.16 -27.44
N ALA A 162 3.56 2.99 -26.78
CA ALA A 162 3.92 3.82 -25.65
C ALA A 162 4.55 5.15 -26.06
N ILE A 163 4.46 6.12 -25.16
CA ILE A 163 5.17 7.40 -25.25
C ILE A 163 6.66 7.11 -25.12
N THR A 164 7.44 7.61 -26.06
CA THR A 164 8.90 7.44 -26.10
C THR A 164 9.56 8.61 -25.38
N ASP A 165 9.58 8.56 -24.06
CA ASP A 165 10.26 9.52 -23.21
C ASP A 165 11.71 9.12 -22.93
N ARG A 166 11.95 7.83 -22.83
CA ARG A 166 13.26 7.21 -22.58
C ARG A 166 13.49 6.07 -23.56
N PRO A 167 14.76 5.65 -23.74
CA PRO A 167 15.09 4.59 -24.70
C PRO A 167 14.31 3.28 -24.49
N ASP A 168 13.92 2.98 -23.25
CA ASP A 168 13.15 1.79 -22.91
C ASP A 168 11.62 1.99 -22.96
N GLY A 169 11.13 3.20 -23.31
CA GLY A 169 9.72 3.56 -23.40
C GLY A 169 8.98 3.56 -22.04
N ARG A 170 9.72 3.76 -20.94
CA ARG A 170 9.15 3.73 -19.57
C ARG A 170 9.35 5.07 -18.88
N PRO A 171 8.27 5.78 -18.50
CA PRO A 171 8.39 6.99 -17.69
C PRO A 171 8.88 6.64 -16.28
N ARG A 172 9.45 7.63 -15.59
CA ARG A 172 9.84 7.48 -14.19
C ARG A 172 8.67 7.84 -13.28
N ILE A 173 8.58 7.13 -12.16
CA ILE A 173 7.71 7.47 -11.02
C ILE A 173 8.60 8.12 -9.98
N LYS A 174 8.44 9.44 -9.79
CA LYS A 174 9.32 10.22 -8.92
C LYS A 174 9.18 9.82 -7.46
N PHE A 175 7.93 9.54 -7.02
CA PHE A 175 7.67 9.16 -5.64
C PHE A 175 6.47 8.22 -5.52
N MET A 176 6.58 7.22 -4.64
CA MET A 176 5.49 6.32 -4.26
C MET A 176 5.33 6.30 -2.75
N GLY A 177 4.19 6.81 -2.24
CA GLY A 177 3.84 6.82 -0.82
C GLY A 177 2.73 5.82 -0.51
N LEU A 178 2.97 4.90 0.42
CA LEU A 178 2.07 3.81 0.73
C LEU A 178 1.75 3.77 2.22
N TRP A 179 0.47 3.57 2.55
CA TRP A 179 0.01 3.27 3.88
C TRP A 179 -0.61 1.88 3.89
N ASP A 180 -0.01 1.00 4.67
CA ASP A 180 -0.47 -0.33 5.04
C ASP A 180 -1.09 -1.15 3.91
N THR A 181 -0.30 -1.47 2.90
CA THR A 181 -0.73 -2.24 1.71
C THR A 181 -1.25 -3.62 2.11
N VAL A 182 -2.49 -3.93 1.76
CA VAL A 182 -3.08 -5.25 1.99
C VAL A 182 -3.43 -5.95 0.69
N LYS A 183 -3.64 -7.28 0.75
CA LYS A 183 -4.01 -8.08 -0.42
C LYS A 183 -5.30 -7.57 -1.07
N ALA A 184 -5.39 -7.66 -2.39
CA ALA A 184 -6.53 -7.22 -3.19
C ALA A 184 -7.85 -7.85 -2.73
N LEU A 185 -7.82 -9.12 -2.45
CA LEU A 185 -8.96 -9.90 -1.97
C LEU A 185 -8.67 -10.29 -0.52
N GLY A 186 -9.36 -9.66 0.39
CA GLY A 186 -9.35 -10.04 1.81
C GLY A 186 -10.16 -11.30 2.08
N ILE A 187 -10.07 -12.34 1.19
CA ILE A 187 -10.76 -13.61 1.44
C ILE A 187 -9.97 -14.33 2.53
N PRO A 188 -10.59 -14.58 3.70
CA PRO A 188 -9.93 -15.30 4.78
C PRO A 188 -9.52 -16.71 4.34
N ASP A 189 -8.40 -17.21 4.84
CA ASP A 189 -8.00 -18.60 4.73
C ASP A 189 -8.86 -19.52 5.63
N ALA A 190 -10.17 -19.23 5.71
CA ALA A 190 -11.11 -20.08 6.45
C ALA A 190 -11.27 -21.43 5.74
N PRO A 191 -11.33 -22.56 6.47
CA PRO A 191 -11.39 -23.90 5.86
C PRO A 191 -12.50 -24.05 4.83
N VAL A 192 -13.66 -23.42 5.04
CA VAL A 192 -14.85 -23.46 4.16
C VAL A 192 -14.62 -22.66 2.86
N LEU A 193 -13.77 -21.64 2.87
CA LEU A 193 -13.51 -20.77 1.71
C LEU A 193 -12.17 -21.06 1.04
N ARG A 194 -11.40 -22.02 1.54
CA ARG A 194 -10.02 -22.30 1.14
C ARG A 194 -9.85 -22.67 -0.34
N GLN A 195 -10.84 -23.33 -0.93
CA GLN A 195 -10.81 -23.73 -2.34
C GLN A 195 -11.12 -22.56 -3.27
N LEU A 196 -12.10 -21.73 -2.89
CA LEU A 196 -12.44 -20.47 -3.59
C LEU A 196 -11.32 -19.43 -3.44
N SER A 197 -10.77 -19.29 -2.23
CA SER A 197 -9.70 -18.32 -1.96
C SER A 197 -8.42 -18.63 -2.72
N LYS A 198 -8.04 -19.92 -2.91
CA LYS A 198 -6.84 -20.29 -3.66
C LYS A 198 -6.90 -19.91 -5.14
N ASN A 199 -8.02 -20.17 -5.81
CA ASN A 199 -8.14 -19.88 -7.24
C ASN A 199 -8.26 -18.37 -7.51
N VAL A 200 -9.02 -17.66 -6.66
CA VAL A 200 -9.23 -16.23 -6.79
C VAL A 200 -8.00 -15.45 -6.32
N ASN A 201 -7.37 -15.83 -5.21
CA ASN A 201 -6.13 -15.20 -4.74
C ASN A 201 -4.98 -15.37 -5.74
N LYS A 202 -4.88 -16.53 -6.42
CA LYS A 202 -3.87 -16.76 -7.47
C LYS A 202 -4.03 -15.80 -8.66
N HIS A 203 -5.27 -15.41 -8.99
CA HIS A 203 -5.54 -14.43 -10.05
C HIS A 203 -5.11 -13.01 -9.66
N TYR A 204 -5.14 -12.69 -8.36
CA TYR A 204 -4.76 -11.39 -7.79
C TYR A 204 -3.45 -11.45 -6.99
N GLU A 205 -2.66 -12.52 -7.12
CA GLU A 205 -1.31 -12.52 -6.61
C GLU A 205 -0.51 -11.41 -7.31
N PHE A 206 0.19 -10.62 -6.52
CA PHE A 206 1.12 -9.64 -7.05
C PHE A 206 2.16 -10.37 -7.90
N HIS A 207 2.24 -9.99 -9.16
CA HIS A 207 3.28 -10.53 -10.03
C HIS A 207 4.67 -10.06 -9.61
N ASP A 208 4.74 -8.97 -8.84
CA ASP A 208 6.01 -8.44 -8.38
C ASP A 208 5.89 -7.78 -7.01
N HIS A 209 6.40 -8.43 -5.96
CA HIS A 209 6.57 -7.82 -4.64
C HIS A 209 7.72 -6.80 -4.63
N LYS A 210 8.50 -6.76 -5.71
CA LYS A 210 9.67 -5.91 -5.90
C LYS A 210 9.25 -4.52 -6.35
N LEU A 211 9.99 -3.52 -5.92
CA LEU A 211 9.91 -2.21 -6.54
C LEU A 211 10.58 -2.25 -7.90
N SER A 212 9.90 -1.76 -8.92
CA SER A 212 10.47 -1.68 -10.26
C SER A 212 11.49 -0.55 -10.37
N SER A 213 12.48 -0.71 -11.25
CA SER A 213 13.54 0.27 -11.48
C SER A 213 13.08 1.63 -12.03
N ILE A 214 11.80 1.78 -12.37
CA ILE A 214 11.22 3.06 -12.79
C ILE A 214 10.84 3.96 -11.60
N ILE A 215 10.91 3.46 -10.35
CA ILE A 215 10.55 4.20 -9.14
C ILE A 215 11.82 4.82 -8.56
N ASP A 216 11.81 6.15 -8.40
CA ASP A 216 12.96 6.89 -7.85
C ASP A 216 12.96 6.83 -6.32
N ALA A 217 11.80 6.99 -5.68
CA ALA A 217 11.66 6.93 -4.23
C ALA A 217 10.36 6.22 -3.83
N ALA A 218 10.41 5.33 -2.82
CA ALA A 218 9.26 4.59 -2.33
C ALA A 218 9.25 4.46 -0.81
N PHE A 219 8.14 4.86 -0.18
CA PHE A 219 7.99 4.85 1.27
C PHE A 219 6.70 4.15 1.67
N HIS A 220 6.81 3.22 2.64
CA HIS A 220 5.69 2.40 3.07
C HIS A 220 5.56 2.43 4.60
N ALA A 221 4.52 3.09 5.11
CA ALA A 221 4.14 3.04 6.51
C ALA A 221 3.30 1.77 6.77
N VAL A 222 3.67 0.96 7.74
CA VAL A 222 3.09 -0.36 8.02
C VAL A 222 2.66 -0.47 9.47
N SER A 223 1.50 -1.06 9.74
CA SER A 223 1.00 -1.23 11.10
C SER A 223 1.62 -2.45 11.80
N ILE A 224 1.94 -2.30 13.11
CA ILE A 224 2.48 -3.36 13.96
C ILE A 224 1.35 -4.25 14.52
N GLU A 225 0.19 -3.66 14.86
CA GLU A 225 -0.86 -4.31 15.66
C GLU A 225 -2.05 -4.80 14.83
N GLU A 226 -1.96 -4.85 13.50
CA GLU A 226 -3.02 -5.42 12.67
C GLU A 226 -2.95 -6.95 12.70
N GLU A 227 -4.00 -7.57 13.24
CA GLU A 227 -4.09 -9.03 13.40
C GLU A 227 -5.19 -9.68 12.53
N ARG A 228 -5.99 -8.89 11.82
CA ARG A 228 -7.06 -9.43 10.96
C ARG A 228 -6.44 -10.17 9.77
N SER A 229 -6.80 -11.44 9.59
CA SER A 229 -6.28 -12.26 8.47
C SER A 229 -6.67 -11.70 7.10
N THR A 230 -7.80 -10.99 7.01
CA THR A 230 -8.28 -10.29 5.81
C THR A 230 -7.43 -9.10 5.42
N PHE A 231 -6.62 -8.57 6.34
CA PHE A 231 -5.70 -7.45 6.15
C PHE A 231 -4.24 -7.92 6.11
N SER A 232 -4.01 -9.06 5.46
CA SER A 232 -2.65 -9.59 5.28
C SER A 232 -1.78 -8.57 4.54
N LEU A 233 -0.70 -8.15 5.19
CA LEU A 233 0.27 -7.20 4.66
C LEU A 233 0.91 -7.71 3.37
N ILE A 234 1.11 -6.81 2.42
CA ILE A 234 2.04 -7.00 1.29
C ILE A 234 3.22 -6.05 1.49
N PRO A 235 4.34 -6.52 2.05
CA PRO A 235 5.52 -5.69 2.25
C PRO A 235 6.15 -5.28 0.92
N ILE A 236 7.07 -4.31 0.98
CA ILE A 236 8.06 -4.12 -0.08
C ILE A 236 9.16 -5.17 0.15
N ASP A 237 9.49 -5.93 -0.89
CA ASP A 237 10.57 -6.92 -0.81
C ASP A 237 11.94 -6.21 -0.86
N GLN A 238 12.54 -6.04 0.31
CA GLN A 238 13.80 -5.32 0.51
C GLN A 238 15.00 -6.03 -0.14
N LEU A 239 14.96 -7.35 -0.24
CA LEU A 239 16.07 -8.13 -0.80
C LEU A 239 16.25 -7.93 -2.31
N ASN A 240 15.23 -7.40 -2.98
CA ASN A 240 15.18 -7.29 -4.42
C ASN A 240 14.99 -5.85 -4.93
N THR A 241 15.24 -4.86 -4.09
CA THR A 241 15.06 -3.42 -4.43
C THR A 241 16.34 -2.72 -4.87
N THR A 242 17.40 -3.46 -5.19
CA THR A 242 18.73 -2.92 -5.57
C THR A 242 18.70 -1.96 -6.76
N ASN A 243 17.63 -1.94 -7.54
CA ASN A 243 17.46 -1.07 -8.71
C ASN A 243 16.50 0.10 -8.45
N CYS A 244 15.87 0.18 -7.29
CA CYS A 244 15.09 1.34 -6.86
C CYS A 244 16.02 2.38 -6.24
N GLY A 245 15.73 3.65 -6.42
CA GLY A 245 16.49 4.74 -5.80
C GLY A 245 16.42 4.69 -4.27
N CYS A 246 15.80 5.68 -3.64
CA CYS A 246 15.60 5.69 -2.19
C CYS A 246 14.31 4.94 -1.82
N HIS A 247 14.37 4.02 -0.84
CA HIS A 247 13.16 3.35 -0.32
C HIS A 247 13.27 3.02 1.16
N GLN A 248 12.14 3.09 1.85
CA GLN A 248 12.05 2.71 3.26
C GLN A 248 10.68 2.15 3.61
N GLN A 249 10.63 1.08 4.40
CA GLN A 249 9.44 0.56 5.04
C GLN A 249 9.55 0.76 6.55
N ALA A 250 8.57 1.46 7.14
CA ALA A 250 8.58 1.83 8.55
C ALA A 250 7.36 1.27 9.29
N TRP A 251 7.60 0.64 10.46
CA TRP A 251 6.60 -0.02 11.29
C TRP A 251 6.06 0.93 12.34
N PHE A 252 4.78 1.27 12.22
CA PHE A 252 4.07 2.22 13.09
C PHE A 252 3.18 1.51 14.12
N PRO A 253 2.96 2.13 15.31
CA PRO A 253 2.07 1.60 16.33
C PRO A 253 0.62 1.60 15.89
N GLY A 254 -0.17 0.70 16.45
CA GLY A 254 -1.60 0.54 16.18
C GLY A 254 -1.91 -0.34 14.98
N GLY A 255 -3.20 -0.47 14.68
CA GLY A 255 -3.73 -1.24 13.56
C GLY A 255 -3.82 -0.45 12.26
N HIS A 256 -4.52 -1.00 11.29
CA HIS A 256 -4.67 -0.48 9.93
C HIS A 256 -5.09 1.00 9.85
N GLY A 257 -6.16 1.38 10.59
CA GLY A 257 -6.64 2.76 10.63
C GLY A 257 -5.70 3.72 11.37
N ALA A 258 -4.91 3.22 12.34
CA ALA A 258 -3.90 4.01 13.04
C ALA A 258 -2.72 4.41 12.14
N VAL A 259 -2.57 3.76 10.99
CA VAL A 259 -1.53 4.08 9.99
C VAL A 259 -2.11 4.82 8.80
N GLY A 260 -3.29 4.43 8.34
CA GLY A 260 -3.89 4.99 7.13
C GLY A 260 -4.95 6.07 7.35
N GLY A 261 -5.40 6.29 8.59
CA GLY A 261 -6.48 7.23 8.90
C GLY A 261 -7.88 6.64 8.69
N GLY A 262 -8.88 7.50 8.59
CA GLY A 262 -10.28 7.12 8.39
C GLY A 262 -11.03 6.81 9.69
N GLU A 263 -10.44 7.05 10.87
CA GLU A 263 -11.03 6.72 12.17
C GLU A 263 -10.60 7.71 13.26
N ALA A 264 -11.59 8.34 13.90
CA ALA A 264 -11.36 9.35 14.94
C ALA A 264 -10.54 8.84 16.13
N SER A 265 -10.82 7.61 16.56
CA SER A 265 -10.23 7.03 17.76
C SER A 265 -8.73 6.80 17.70
N VAL A 266 -8.15 6.85 16.50
CA VAL A 266 -6.72 6.64 16.25
C VAL A 266 -6.10 7.75 15.40
N ALA A 267 -6.83 8.83 15.13
CA ALA A 267 -6.38 9.94 14.31
C ALA A 267 -4.98 10.47 14.72
N PRO A 268 -4.65 10.73 16.01
CA PRO A 268 -3.34 11.22 16.38
C PRO A 268 -2.18 10.26 16.07
N LEU A 269 -2.43 8.95 15.95
CA LEU A 269 -1.42 7.97 15.50
C LEU A 269 -1.29 7.99 13.99
N SER A 270 -2.40 8.07 13.25
CA SER A 270 -2.35 8.18 11.79
C SER A 270 -1.69 9.48 11.34
N ASP A 271 -1.81 10.55 12.13
CA ASP A 271 -1.11 11.81 11.92
C ASP A 271 0.41 11.64 11.97
N CYS A 272 0.92 10.81 12.88
CA CYS A 272 2.35 10.49 12.92
C CYS A 272 2.83 9.82 11.62
N ALA A 273 2.04 8.89 11.07
CA ALA A 273 2.38 8.22 9.82
C ALA A 273 2.27 9.18 8.60
N LEU A 274 1.33 10.13 8.64
CA LEU A 274 1.20 11.16 7.60
C LEU A 274 2.34 12.18 7.69
N GLN A 275 2.70 12.64 8.90
CA GLN A 275 3.84 13.53 9.11
C GLN A 275 5.13 12.89 8.58
N TRP A 276 5.38 11.63 8.91
CA TRP A 276 6.52 10.90 8.37
C TRP A 276 6.53 10.87 6.84
N MET A 277 5.39 10.72 6.20
CA MET A 277 5.30 10.73 4.73
C MET A 277 5.66 12.12 4.16
N PHE A 278 5.23 13.22 4.79
CA PHE A 278 5.63 14.56 4.39
C PHE A 278 7.13 14.79 4.57
N GLU A 279 7.71 14.31 5.69
CA GLU A 279 9.15 14.36 5.91
C GLU A 279 9.94 13.61 4.82
N LYS A 280 9.41 12.46 4.35
CA LYS A 280 10.03 11.71 3.25
C LYS A 280 9.90 12.42 1.91
N LEU A 281 8.80 13.10 1.65
CA LEU A 281 8.62 13.93 0.46
C LEU A 281 9.61 15.10 0.42
N ASP A 282 9.83 15.75 1.56
CA ASP A 282 10.80 16.85 1.71
C ASP A 282 12.24 16.35 1.58
N GLN A 283 12.63 15.32 2.33
CA GLN A 283 13.97 14.73 2.32
C GLN A 283 14.41 14.23 0.93
N ASN A 284 13.48 13.85 0.07
CA ASN A 284 13.77 13.36 -1.28
C ASN A 284 13.58 14.42 -2.37
N ASP A 285 13.48 15.68 -1.99
CA ASP A 285 13.31 16.80 -2.93
C ASP A 285 12.24 16.48 -4.00
N SER A 286 11.07 16.06 -3.51
CA SER A 286 9.99 15.57 -4.39
C SER A 286 9.53 16.65 -5.38
N GLY A 287 9.66 17.93 -5.03
CA GLY A 287 9.19 19.07 -5.80
C GLY A 287 7.68 19.27 -5.72
N LEU A 288 6.95 18.45 -4.95
CA LEU A 288 5.56 18.73 -4.63
C LEU A 288 5.45 19.93 -3.68
N HIS A 289 4.44 20.75 -3.92
CA HIS A 289 4.14 21.90 -3.07
C HIS A 289 2.83 21.66 -2.34
N PHE A 290 2.85 21.94 -1.04
CA PHE A 290 1.73 21.79 -0.14
C PHE A 290 1.36 23.14 0.49
N ASP A 291 0.08 23.35 0.73
CA ASP A 291 -0.44 24.50 1.46
C ASP A 291 -0.19 24.28 2.97
N ALA A 292 0.70 25.09 3.55
CA ALA A 292 1.12 24.95 4.93
C ALA A 292 -0.04 25.18 5.93
N ASP A 293 -0.97 26.07 5.60
CA ASP A 293 -2.12 26.38 6.48
C ASP A 293 -3.08 25.18 6.53
N ARG A 294 -3.29 24.51 5.41
CA ARG A 294 -4.12 23.29 5.34
C ARG A 294 -3.49 22.14 6.09
N ILE A 295 -2.17 22.00 6.03
CA ILE A 295 -1.43 21.00 6.82
C ILE A 295 -1.63 21.27 8.31
N GLN A 296 -1.40 22.49 8.80
CA GLN A 296 -1.47 22.80 10.22
C GLN A 296 -2.86 22.61 10.84
N MET A 297 -3.93 22.91 10.12
CA MET A 297 -5.31 22.73 10.63
C MET A 297 -5.71 21.27 10.83
N SER A 298 -4.97 20.33 10.27
CA SER A 298 -5.35 18.90 10.22
C SER A 298 -4.54 18.01 11.16
N PHE A 299 -3.45 18.49 11.76
CA PHE A 299 -2.50 17.64 12.47
C PHE A 299 -2.53 17.76 13.99
N GLY A 300 -2.61 16.60 14.64
CA GLY A 300 -2.38 16.46 16.07
C GLY A 300 -1.57 15.19 16.37
N PRO A 301 -0.34 15.03 15.80
CA PRO A 301 0.42 13.81 15.96
C PRO A 301 0.74 13.53 17.42
N ASN A 302 0.42 12.35 17.90
CA ASN A 302 0.68 11.93 19.27
C ASN A 302 1.01 10.44 19.34
N SER A 303 2.28 10.12 19.44
CA SER A 303 2.80 8.74 19.56
C SER A 303 2.28 8.01 20.81
N LYS A 304 1.87 8.76 21.85
CA LYS A 304 1.38 8.23 23.13
C LYS A 304 -0.14 8.17 23.22
N HIS A 305 -0.88 8.52 22.15
CA HIS A 305 -2.33 8.51 22.14
C HIS A 305 -2.90 7.14 22.55
N GLU A 306 -3.87 7.14 23.46
CA GLU A 306 -4.49 5.91 23.96
C GLU A 306 -5.38 5.26 22.89
N ILE A 307 -5.15 3.98 22.61
CA ILE A 307 -6.00 3.20 21.72
C ILE A 307 -7.16 2.62 22.54
N ASN A 308 -8.35 3.17 22.38
CA ASN A 308 -9.53 2.69 23.06
C ASN A 308 -10.06 1.41 22.39
N LYS A 309 -9.73 0.24 22.96
CA LYS A 309 -10.13 -1.07 22.44
C LYS A 309 -11.63 -1.38 22.64
N GLY A 310 -12.37 -0.54 23.35
CA GLY A 310 -13.77 -0.81 23.74
C GLY A 310 -14.82 -0.80 22.63
N LYS A 311 -14.58 -0.11 21.51
CA LYS A 311 -15.54 0.00 20.39
C LYS A 311 -15.43 -1.13 19.36
N PHE A 312 -14.44 -2.01 19.48
CA PHE A 312 -14.14 -3.06 18.48
C PHE A 312 -14.82 -4.42 18.75
N ARG A 313 -15.73 -4.55 19.73
CA ARG A 313 -16.31 -5.87 20.10
C ARG A 313 -17.00 -6.61 18.95
N ILE A 314 -17.69 -5.92 18.05
CA ILE A 314 -18.36 -6.57 16.90
C ILE A 314 -17.30 -6.99 15.85
N ILE A 315 -16.35 -6.10 15.57
CA ILE A 315 -15.23 -6.39 14.65
C ILE A 315 -14.37 -7.49 15.23
N GLU A 316 -14.14 -7.51 16.54
CA GLU A 316 -13.37 -8.55 17.23
C GLU A 316 -14.06 -9.93 17.15
N THR A 317 -15.39 -9.97 17.23
CA THR A 317 -16.17 -11.20 17.05
C THR A 317 -16.03 -11.75 15.63
N ILE A 318 -16.14 -10.88 14.62
CA ILE A 318 -15.93 -11.24 13.21
C ILE A 318 -14.47 -11.67 12.97
N THR A 319 -13.51 -10.96 13.55
CA THR A 319 -12.07 -11.27 13.44
C THR A 319 -11.74 -12.61 14.09
N ASN A 320 -12.35 -12.94 15.23
CA ASN A 320 -12.17 -14.23 15.88
C ASN A 320 -12.73 -15.38 15.03
N PHE A 321 -13.84 -15.15 14.32
CA PHE A 321 -14.43 -16.11 13.38
C PHE A 321 -13.58 -16.30 12.11
N LEU A 322 -13.02 -15.21 11.56
CA LEU A 322 -12.22 -15.20 10.33
C LEU A 322 -10.75 -15.56 10.56
N GLY A 323 -10.31 -15.65 11.80
CA GLY A 323 -8.96 -15.98 12.22
C GLY A 323 -8.04 -14.75 12.38
N LYS A 324 -7.15 -14.86 13.36
CA LYS A 324 -6.09 -13.87 13.65
C LYS A 324 -4.78 -14.31 13.00
N LYS A 325 -4.09 -13.38 12.36
CA LYS A 325 -2.75 -13.59 11.82
C LYS A 325 -1.87 -12.41 12.19
N ARG A 326 -0.98 -12.63 13.14
CA ARG A 326 0.01 -11.61 13.53
C ARG A 326 0.95 -11.29 12.39
N ARG A 327 1.35 -10.06 12.31
CA ARG A 327 2.39 -9.61 11.38
C ARG A 327 3.77 -9.93 11.94
N THR A 328 4.69 -10.29 11.06
CA THR A 328 6.07 -10.59 11.41
C THR A 328 6.96 -9.44 10.98
N ILE A 329 7.58 -8.74 11.95
CA ILE A 329 8.57 -7.70 11.68
C ILE A 329 9.88 -8.41 11.29
N PRO A 330 10.52 -8.05 10.17
CA PRO A 330 11.78 -8.64 9.76
C PRO A 330 12.88 -8.42 10.79
N ILE A 331 13.71 -9.44 11.06
CA ILE A 331 14.75 -9.38 12.11
C ILE A 331 15.83 -8.32 11.81
N HIS A 332 16.02 -7.98 10.55
CA HIS A 332 16.97 -6.95 10.11
C HIS A 332 16.45 -5.52 10.25
N ALA A 333 15.16 -5.33 10.64
CA ALA A 333 14.62 -3.99 10.85
C ALA A 333 15.47 -3.22 11.88
N ASP A 334 15.81 -1.98 11.55
CA ASP A 334 16.58 -1.11 12.42
C ASP A 334 15.69 -0.46 13.48
N VAL A 335 16.24 -0.33 14.68
CA VAL A 335 15.59 0.30 15.85
C VAL A 335 16.26 1.60 16.25
N THR A 336 17.17 2.12 15.44
CA THR A 336 17.85 3.39 15.68
C THR A 336 16.92 4.55 15.33
N PRO A 337 16.68 5.51 16.20
CA PRO A 337 15.90 6.70 15.88
C PRO A 337 16.44 7.42 14.62
N LYS A 338 15.53 7.92 13.78
CA LYS A 338 15.86 8.60 12.52
C LYS A 338 16.73 7.79 11.55
N SER A 339 16.68 6.45 11.66
CA SER A 339 17.42 5.57 10.76
C SER A 339 17.02 5.77 9.29
N ILE A 340 18.01 5.69 8.41
CA ILE A 340 17.85 5.68 6.95
C ILE A 340 17.85 4.27 6.35
N ALA A 341 17.88 3.23 7.18
CA ALA A 341 17.80 1.86 6.71
C ALA A 341 16.49 1.60 5.93
N SER A 342 16.52 0.65 5.03
CA SER A 342 15.36 0.32 4.18
C SER A 342 14.18 -0.31 4.94
N GLU A 343 14.44 -0.89 6.12
CA GLU A 343 13.42 -1.44 7.02
C GLU A 343 13.68 -0.93 8.42
N VAL A 344 12.71 -0.23 9.03
CA VAL A 344 12.88 0.42 10.36
C VAL A 344 11.66 0.22 11.25
N ILE A 345 11.89 0.23 12.57
CA ILE A 345 10.84 0.56 13.53
C ILE A 345 10.74 2.09 13.55
N SER A 346 9.55 2.65 13.32
CA SER A 346 9.37 4.10 13.26
C SER A 346 9.71 4.78 14.58
N ASP A 347 10.15 6.05 14.52
CA ASP A 347 10.40 6.84 15.72
C ASP A 347 9.15 6.92 16.60
N THR A 348 7.97 7.03 15.99
CA THR A 348 6.68 6.98 16.67
C THR A 348 6.51 5.70 17.50
N ALA A 349 6.89 4.54 16.98
CA ALA A 349 6.81 3.28 17.71
C ALA A 349 7.85 3.21 18.82
N LEU A 350 9.07 3.71 18.60
CA LEU A 350 10.12 3.77 19.61
C LEU A 350 9.73 4.72 20.77
N GLU A 351 9.20 5.90 20.46
CA GLU A 351 8.70 6.85 21.48
C GLU A 351 7.56 6.24 22.30
N ARG A 352 6.65 5.53 21.65
CA ARG A 352 5.55 4.85 22.34
C ARG A 352 6.03 3.73 23.24
N LEU A 353 7.01 2.96 22.80
CA LEU A 353 7.62 1.89 23.59
C LEU A 353 8.21 2.42 24.91
N HIS A 354 8.83 3.60 24.86
CA HIS A 354 9.41 4.25 26.04
C HIS A 354 8.39 5.06 26.85
N GLY A 355 7.37 5.61 26.22
CA GLY A 355 6.46 6.58 26.83
C GLY A 355 5.12 6.03 27.32
N VAL A 356 4.70 4.85 26.86
CA VAL A 356 3.42 4.22 27.25
C VAL A 356 3.69 2.94 28.02
N LYS A 357 3.42 2.99 29.34
CA LYS A 357 3.68 1.87 30.25
C LYS A 357 2.92 0.61 29.77
N GLY A 358 3.66 -0.49 29.61
CA GLY A 358 3.12 -1.79 29.23
C GLY A 358 2.73 -1.93 27.76
N TRP A 359 3.00 -0.93 26.90
CA TRP A 359 2.82 -1.10 25.48
C TRP A 359 3.97 -1.89 24.86
N LEU A 360 3.72 -3.15 24.61
CA LEU A 360 4.62 -4.05 23.89
C LEU A 360 3.75 -5.05 23.11
N PRO A 361 3.31 -4.70 21.90
CA PRO A 361 2.46 -5.59 21.11
C PRO A 361 3.19 -6.90 20.76
N PRO A 362 2.46 -8.02 20.62
CA PRO A 362 3.06 -9.34 20.39
C PRO A 362 4.04 -9.39 19.22
N SER A 363 3.73 -8.73 18.10
CA SER A 363 4.62 -8.68 16.93
C SER A 363 5.97 -8.02 17.25
N LEU A 364 5.96 -6.96 18.06
CA LEU A 364 7.18 -6.25 18.49
C LEU A 364 7.94 -7.04 19.54
N HIS A 365 7.23 -7.67 20.47
CA HIS A 365 7.84 -8.59 21.45
C HIS A 365 8.55 -9.74 20.75
N ASP A 366 7.92 -10.42 19.80
CA ASP A 366 8.50 -11.51 19.03
C ASP A 366 9.71 -11.05 18.21
N PHE A 367 9.66 -9.82 17.65
CA PHE A 367 10.79 -9.21 16.96
C PHE A 367 12.00 -9.06 17.89
N TYR A 368 11.83 -8.46 19.09
CA TYR A 368 12.91 -8.27 20.04
C TYR A 368 13.48 -9.60 20.56
N LEU A 369 12.62 -10.60 20.80
CA LEU A 369 13.07 -11.94 21.18
C LEU A 369 13.92 -12.58 20.09
N ARG A 370 13.47 -12.56 18.83
CA ARG A 370 14.24 -13.09 17.70
C ARG A 370 15.57 -12.35 17.52
N LYS A 371 15.56 -11.03 17.63
CA LYS A 371 16.77 -10.20 17.53
C LYS A 371 17.77 -10.51 18.65
N LYS A 372 17.29 -10.79 19.86
CA LYS A 372 18.14 -11.16 21.02
C LYS A 372 18.69 -12.57 20.92
N LEU A 373 17.90 -13.52 20.44
CA LEU A 373 18.27 -14.95 20.39
C LEU A 373 19.06 -15.31 19.14
N GLY A 374 18.93 -14.53 18.05
CA GLY A 374 19.61 -14.82 16.78
C GLY A 374 19.29 -16.24 16.30
N ASN A 375 20.31 -16.97 15.85
CA ASN A 375 20.16 -18.34 15.33
C ASN A 375 19.60 -19.35 16.35
N ARG A 376 19.61 -19.03 17.65
CA ARG A 376 18.99 -19.87 18.68
C ARG A 376 17.48 -19.89 18.60
N TRP A 377 16.87 -18.83 18.04
CA TRP A 377 15.42 -18.77 17.86
C TRP A 377 14.92 -19.80 16.86
N ASP A 378 15.61 -19.95 15.72
CA ASP A 378 15.21 -20.87 14.65
C ASP A 378 15.33 -22.33 15.13
N ASN A 379 16.36 -22.64 15.90
CA ASN A 379 16.54 -23.96 16.54
C ASN A 379 15.41 -24.25 17.53
N LEU A 380 15.06 -23.27 18.40
CA LEU A 380 13.97 -23.41 19.37
C LEU A 380 12.62 -23.60 18.71
N LEU A 381 12.33 -22.89 17.60
CA LEU A 381 11.11 -23.07 16.83
C LEU A 381 11.02 -24.45 16.19
N SER A 382 12.13 -24.96 15.65
CA SER A 382 12.20 -26.30 15.07
C SER A 382 11.92 -27.38 16.14
N GLU A 383 12.54 -27.27 17.30
CA GLU A 383 12.32 -28.16 18.45
C GLU A 383 10.86 -28.14 18.91
N LEU A 384 10.25 -26.93 19.03
CA LEU A 384 8.85 -26.78 19.41
C LEU A 384 7.89 -27.36 18.37
N GLN A 385 8.19 -27.22 17.08
CA GLN A 385 7.41 -27.81 15.99
C GLN A 385 7.49 -29.35 15.99
N GLU A 386 8.66 -29.91 16.27
CA GLU A 386 8.83 -31.36 16.40
C GLU A 386 8.04 -31.90 17.60
N VAL A 387 8.11 -31.20 18.74
CA VAL A 387 7.33 -31.56 19.94
C VAL A 387 5.82 -31.46 19.65
N ALA A 388 5.35 -30.38 19.04
CA ALA A 388 3.94 -30.23 18.69
C ALA A 388 3.45 -31.33 17.72
N THR A 389 4.30 -31.69 16.76
CA THR A 389 4.01 -32.78 15.81
C THR A 389 3.96 -34.14 16.52
N SER A 390 4.87 -34.39 17.46
CA SER A 390 4.91 -35.63 18.26
C SER A 390 3.73 -35.76 19.21
N LEU A 391 3.20 -34.65 19.70
CA LEU A 391 2.04 -34.60 20.59
C LEU A 391 0.68 -34.60 19.84
N LYS A 392 0.69 -34.62 18.49
CA LYS A 392 -0.54 -34.56 17.63
C LYS A 392 -1.47 -33.39 18.01
N LEU A 393 -0.91 -32.24 18.42
CA LEU A 393 -1.61 -30.98 18.68
C LEU A 393 -1.75 -30.14 17.42
#